data_773efb633238918e51c95c2361b7c14c
#
_entry.id   773efb633238918e51c95c2361b7c14c
#
_cell.length_a   1.000
_cell.length_b   1.000
_cell.length_c   1.000
_cell.angle_alpha   90.00
_cell.angle_beta   90.00
_cell.angle_gamma   90.00
#
_symmetry.space_group_name_H-M   'P 1'
#
loop_
_entity.id
_entity.type
_entity.pdbx_description
1 polymer ?
#
loop_
_entity_poly.entity_id
_entity_poly.type
_entity_poly.pdbx_seq_one_letter_code
_entity_poly.pdbx_strand_id
1 'polypeptide(L)'
;MEKKEQDTMKEIFGDVIYAYTRAQAIEDGVLIDVTETAREAGIKFPTALTSAVWADYVAVPEEMKGHQDEMGRLWDVLWMFSCAVRSGRITGDIGTFEVIIAKPDKGDWRTNEKPHKGNRTQRLVTLKAVCGPSDDGSPCVTIMR
;
A
#
# COMPACT_ATOMS: atom_id res chain seq x y z
N MET A 1 18.43 -3.34 29.83
CA MET A 1 18.10 -3.59 29.42
C MET A 1 18.38 -3.43 29.06
N GLU A 2 18.64 -3.24 28.50
CA GLU A 2 18.41 -3.24 28.04
C GLU A 2 18.47 -2.98 27.70
N LYS A 3 18.76 -2.82 27.62
CA LYS A 3 18.53 -2.44 27.09
C LYS A 3 17.93 -1.65 27.27
N LYS A 4 18.16 -0.69 27.77
CA LYS A 4 17.38 -0.08 28.09
C LYS A 4 17.27 1.05 28.08
N GLU A 5 18.13 2.16 27.70
CA GLU A 5 17.45 2.86 27.25
C GLU A 5 17.38 3.12 25.98
N GLN A 6 18.45 2.97 25.21
CA GLN A 6 18.21 2.93 23.92
C GLN A 6 17.42 2.20 23.67
N ASP A 7 17.80 1.81 24.31
CA ASP A 7 16.90 1.01 24.41
C ASP A 7 15.77 1.50 25.20
N THR A 8 15.79 2.50 26.00
CA THR A 8 14.61 3.02 26.66
C THR A 8 13.61 3.54 25.65
N MET A 9 14.07 4.36 24.75
CA MET A 9 13.18 4.86 23.71
C MET A 9 12.75 3.76 22.79
N LYS A 10 13.69 2.92 22.39
CA LYS A 10 13.39 1.81 21.53
C LYS A 10 12.47 0.81 22.20
N GLU A 11 12.66 0.55 23.48
CA GLU A 11 11.79 -0.35 24.19
C GLU A 11 10.38 0.19 24.32
N ILE A 12 10.24 1.47 24.61
CA ILE A 12 8.93 2.08 24.74
C ILE A 12 8.20 2.05 23.39
N PHE A 13 8.84 2.56 22.36
CA PHE A 13 8.21 2.58 21.05
C PHE A 13 8.09 1.20 20.43
N GLY A 14 9.07 0.36 20.66
CA GLY A 14 9.03 -1.00 20.16
C GLY A 14 7.88 -1.78 20.78
N ASP A 15 7.69 -1.65 22.07
CA ASP A 15 6.61 -2.35 22.76
C ASP A 15 5.25 -1.84 22.27
N VAL A 16 5.11 -0.53 22.10
CA VAL A 16 3.87 0.02 21.58
C VAL A 16 3.57 -0.50 20.19
N ILE A 17 4.60 -0.54 19.32
CA ILE A 17 4.42 -1.03 17.97
C ILE A 17 4.07 -2.50 17.99
N TYR A 18 4.76 -3.30 18.80
CA TYR A 18 4.49 -4.73 18.86
C TYR A 18 3.16 -5.03 19.50
N ALA A 19 2.66 -4.19 20.38
CA ALA A 19 1.36 -4.38 20.97
C ALA A 19 0.24 -4.06 19.99
N TYR A 20 0.54 -3.29 18.94
CA TYR A 20 -0.45 -2.93 17.93
C TYR A 20 -0.38 -3.93 16.80
N THR A 21 -1.24 -4.91 16.84
CA THR A 21 -1.20 -6.01 15.86
C THR A 21 -1.73 -5.55 14.50
N ARG A 22 -1.42 -6.34 13.48
CA ARG A 22 -1.96 -6.12 12.15
C ARG A 22 -3.49 -6.24 12.17
N ALA A 23 -4.01 -7.19 12.93
CA ALA A 23 -5.45 -7.34 13.06
C ALA A 23 -6.10 -6.08 13.66
N GLN A 24 -5.47 -5.50 14.67
CA GLN A 24 -5.97 -4.26 15.24
C GLN A 24 -5.89 -3.10 14.25
N ALA A 25 -4.82 -3.03 13.48
CA ALA A 25 -4.67 -1.99 12.46
C ALA A 25 -5.76 -2.11 11.40
N ILE A 26 -6.13 -3.34 11.02
CA ILE A 26 -7.22 -3.56 10.07
C ILE A 26 -8.55 -3.17 10.70
N GLU A 27 -8.77 -3.56 11.95
CA GLU A 27 -10.01 -3.23 12.65
C GLU A 27 -10.16 -1.72 12.80
N ASP A 28 -9.07 -1.03 13.08
CA ASP A 28 -9.07 0.42 13.26
C ASP A 28 -9.12 1.20 11.96
N GLY A 29 -9.00 0.53 10.82
CA GLY A 29 -9.02 1.19 9.52
C GLY A 29 -7.70 1.83 9.11
N VAL A 30 -6.64 1.59 9.85
CA VAL A 30 -5.30 2.05 9.48
C VAL A 30 -4.76 1.25 8.31
N LEU A 31 -5.09 -0.03 8.28
CA LEU A 31 -4.81 -0.93 7.16
C LEU A 31 -6.13 -1.44 6.62
N ILE A 32 -6.22 -1.59 5.32
CA ILE A 32 -7.41 -2.13 4.67
C ILE A 32 -7.03 -3.46 4.05
N ASP A 33 -7.69 -4.52 4.50
CA ASP A 33 -7.40 -5.87 4.04
C ASP A 33 -7.95 -6.05 2.63
N VAL A 34 -7.07 -6.41 1.71
CA VAL A 34 -7.44 -6.64 0.31
C VAL A 34 -6.99 -8.02 -0.15
N THR A 35 -6.86 -8.94 0.79
CA THR A 35 -6.30 -10.27 0.53
C THR A 35 -7.04 -11.02 -0.57
N GLU A 36 -8.37 -10.96 -0.62
CA GLU A 36 -9.12 -11.70 -1.63
C GLU A 36 -8.83 -11.19 -3.03
N THR A 37 -8.87 -9.87 -3.21
CA THR A 37 -8.58 -9.28 -4.52
C THR A 37 -7.12 -9.51 -4.89
N ALA A 38 -6.22 -9.44 -3.91
CA ALA A 38 -4.80 -9.71 -4.14
C ALA A 38 -4.59 -11.15 -4.63
N ARG A 39 -5.33 -12.08 -4.05
CA ARG A 39 -5.23 -13.49 -4.47
C ARG A 39 -5.65 -13.64 -5.94
N GLU A 40 -6.71 -12.97 -6.35
CA GLU A 40 -7.13 -12.99 -7.75
C GLU A 40 -6.07 -12.41 -8.66
N ALA A 41 -5.30 -11.44 -8.18
CA ALA A 41 -4.22 -10.83 -8.95
C ALA A 41 -2.93 -11.65 -8.91
N GLY A 42 -2.94 -12.80 -8.25
CA GLY A 42 -1.79 -13.70 -8.20
C GLY A 42 -0.87 -13.50 -7.00
N ILE A 43 -1.29 -12.75 -6.01
CA ILE A 43 -0.52 -12.53 -4.80
C ILE A 43 -0.96 -13.55 -3.76
N LYS A 44 -0.03 -14.41 -3.34
CA LYS A 44 -0.37 -15.55 -2.48
C LYS A 44 -0.42 -15.21 -1.00
N PHE A 45 0.12 -14.06 -0.60
CA PHE A 45 0.21 -13.69 0.80
C PHE A 45 -0.90 -12.73 1.19
N PRO A 46 -1.34 -12.74 2.45
CA PRO A 46 -2.27 -11.72 2.91
C PRO A 46 -1.74 -10.33 2.60
N THR A 47 -2.60 -9.48 2.09
CA THR A 47 -2.20 -8.17 1.58
C THR A 47 -3.13 -7.10 2.12
N ALA A 48 -2.55 -5.98 2.52
CA ALA A 48 -3.29 -4.82 2.98
C ALA A 48 -2.71 -3.55 2.37
N LEU A 49 -3.56 -2.57 2.21
CA LEU A 49 -3.15 -1.21 1.82
C LEU A 49 -3.24 -0.33 3.05
N THR A 50 -2.36 0.68 3.14
CA THR A 50 -2.56 1.71 4.15
C THR A 50 -3.81 2.51 3.80
N SER A 51 -4.42 3.11 4.82
CA SER A 51 -5.60 3.96 4.59
C SER A 51 -5.28 5.12 3.65
N ALA A 52 -4.04 5.60 3.67
CA ALA A 52 -3.62 6.69 2.78
C ALA A 52 -3.62 6.24 1.32
N VAL A 53 -3.13 5.04 1.04
CA VAL A 53 -3.16 4.52 -0.34
C VAL A 53 -4.60 4.34 -0.81
N TRP A 54 -5.46 3.82 0.06
CA TRP A 54 -6.85 3.66 -0.30
C TRP A 54 -7.49 5.01 -0.61
N ALA A 55 -7.33 5.97 0.29
CA ALA A 55 -7.96 7.29 0.12
C ALA A 55 -7.45 8.02 -1.12
N ASP A 56 -6.15 7.90 -1.41
CA ASP A 56 -5.55 8.65 -2.50
C ASP A 56 -5.70 7.97 -3.85
N TYR A 57 -5.75 6.64 -3.90
CA TYR A 57 -5.59 5.93 -5.18
C TYR A 57 -6.68 4.90 -5.46
N VAL A 58 -7.41 4.43 -4.47
CA VAL A 58 -8.48 3.46 -4.68
C VAL A 58 -9.85 4.12 -4.61
N ALA A 59 -10.07 4.96 -3.60
CA ALA A 59 -11.33 5.68 -3.49
C ALA A 59 -11.54 6.55 -4.73
N VAL A 60 -12.75 6.51 -5.28
CA VAL A 60 -13.05 7.22 -6.52
C VAL A 60 -13.33 8.68 -6.19
N PRO A 61 -12.59 9.63 -6.80
CA PRO A 61 -12.90 11.05 -6.62
C PRO A 61 -14.31 11.34 -7.09
N GLU A 62 -14.94 12.32 -6.44
CA GLU A 62 -16.31 12.67 -6.74
C GLU A 62 -16.52 12.97 -8.24
N GLU A 63 -15.55 13.66 -8.83
CA GLU A 63 -15.61 14.08 -10.24
C GLU A 63 -15.57 12.90 -11.21
N MET A 64 -15.14 11.72 -10.75
CA MET A 64 -14.96 10.55 -11.59
C MET A 64 -15.96 9.45 -11.31
N LYS A 65 -16.90 9.70 -10.43
CA LYS A 65 -17.94 8.70 -10.14
C LYS A 65 -18.78 8.47 -11.39
N GLY A 66 -19.07 7.19 -11.63
CA GLY A 66 -19.76 6.80 -12.85
C GLY A 66 -18.81 6.45 -14.00
N HIS A 67 -17.54 6.85 -13.91
CA HIS A 67 -16.53 6.52 -14.92
C HIS A 67 -15.48 5.55 -14.41
N GLN A 68 -15.33 5.47 -13.08
CA GLN A 68 -14.37 4.60 -12.43
C GLN A 68 -15.03 3.94 -11.24
N ASP A 69 -14.53 2.79 -10.81
CA ASP A 69 -15.00 2.17 -9.58
C ASP A 69 -13.82 1.74 -8.73
N GLU A 70 -14.09 1.54 -7.44
CA GLU A 70 -13.03 1.22 -6.48
C GLU A 70 -12.37 -0.12 -6.79
N MET A 71 -13.15 -1.10 -7.22
CA MET A 71 -12.59 -2.42 -7.49
C MET A 71 -11.63 -2.40 -8.67
N GLY A 72 -11.96 -1.63 -9.72
CA GLY A 72 -11.06 -1.49 -10.85
C GLY A 72 -9.76 -0.79 -10.47
N ARG A 73 -9.86 0.25 -9.64
CA ARG A 73 -8.66 0.96 -9.19
C ARG A 73 -7.82 0.09 -8.27
N LEU A 74 -8.45 -0.64 -7.36
CA LEU A 74 -7.76 -1.59 -6.50
C LEU A 74 -7.07 -2.67 -7.31
N TRP A 75 -7.76 -3.21 -8.32
CA TRP A 75 -7.19 -4.21 -9.19
C TRP A 75 -5.92 -3.69 -9.86
N ASP A 76 -5.96 -2.46 -10.36
CA ASP A 76 -4.79 -1.89 -11.03
C ASP A 76 -3.58 -1.83 -10.10
N VAL A 77 -3.79 -1.40 -8.87
CA VAL A 77 -2.70 -1.35 -7.88
C VAL A 77 -2.12 -2.74 -7.65
N LEU A 78 -2.99 -3.71 -7.37
CA LEU A 78 -2.55 -5.05 -7.02
C LEU A 78 -1.95 -5.78 -8.21
N TRP A 79 -2.50 -5.57 -9.40
CA TRP A 79 -1.98 -6.20 -10.61
C TRP A 79 -0.57 -5.69 -10.93
N MET A 80 -0.37 -4.38 -10.83
CA MET A 80 0.96 -3.82 -11.11
C MET A 80 1.99 -4.26 -10.09
N PHE A 81 1.59 -4.40 -8.81
CA PHE A 81 2.48 -4.99 -7.82
C PHE A 81 2.82 -6.44 -8.19
N SER A 82 1.82 -7.23 -8.53
CA SER A 82 2.04 -8.62 -8.92
C SER A 82 2.98 -8.72 -10.11
N CYS A 83 2.80 -7.86 -11.12
CA CYS A 83 3.68 -7.84 -12.28
C CYS A 83 5.11 -7.47 -11.91
N ALA A 84 5.29 -6.52 -10.99
CA ALA A 84 6.62 -6.12 -10.55
C ALA A 84 7.34 -7.26 -9.85
N VAL A 85 6.63 -8.04 -9.04
CA VAL A 85 7.21 -9.20 -8.38
C VAL A 85 7.59 -10.26 -9.41
N ARG A 86 6.66 -10.60 -10.31
CA ARG A 86 6.89 -11.66 -11.30
C ARG A 86 7.99 -11.33 -12.28
N SER A 87 8.17 -10.04 -12.60
CA SER A 87 9.21 -9.61 -13.54
C SER A 87 10.57 -9.44 -12.88
N GLY A 88 10.66 -9.63 -11.56
CA GLY A 88 11.93 -9.50 -10.85
C GLY A 88 12.29 -8.07 -10.49
N ARG A 89 11.40 -7.10 -10.70
CA ARG A 89 11.69 -5.72 -10.30
C ARG A 89 11.64 -5.52 -8.80
N ILE A 90 10.91 -6.38 -8.09
CA ILE A 90 10.91 -6.39 -6.64
C ILE A 90 11.44 -7.75 -6.21
N THR A 91 12.59 -7.76 -5.53
CA THR A 91 13.28 -9.01 -5.17
C THR A 91 13.62 -9.07 -3.70
N GLY A 92 13.18 -8.30 -2.85
CA GLY A 92 13.48 -8.37 -1.41
C GLY A 92 12.23 -8.09 -0.62
N ASP A 93 12.44 -7.77 0.64
CA ASP A 93 11.34 -7.52 1.55
C ASP A 93 10.73 -6.15 1.35
N ILE A 94 11.42 -5.26 0.68
CA ILE A 94 10.94 -3.89 0.42
C ILE A 94 11.25 -3.58 -1.03
N GLY A 95 10.27 -3.03 -1.73
CA GLY A 95 10.46 -2.60 -3.11
C GLY A 95 9.43 -1.57 -3.50
N THR A 96 9.63 -0.98 -4.68
CA THR A 96 8.68 -0.01 -5.22
C THR A 96 8.18 -0.49 -6.57
N PHE A 97 6.99 -0.04 -6.91
CA PHE A 97 6.39 -0.30 -8.20
C PHE A 97 5.56 0.90 -8.62
N GLU A 98 5.22 0.95 -9.90
CA GLU A 98 4.50 2.07 -10.46
C GLU A 98 3.14 1.62 -10.96
N VAL A 99 2.16 2.51 -10.82
CA VAL A 99 0.81 2.28 -11.33
C VAL A 99 0.28 3.61 -11.87
N ILE A 100 -0.53 3.53 -12.93
CA ILE A 100 -1.14 4.72 -13.50
C ILE A 100 -2.52 4.87 -12.89
N ILE A 101 -2.77 6.02 -12.26
CA ILE A 101 -4.02 6.31 -11.57
C ILE A 101 -4.65 7.55 -12.19
N ALA A 102 -5.89 7.45 -12.62
CA ALA A 102 -6.63 8.61 -13.11
C ALA A 102 -7.08 9.45 -11.92
N LYS A 103 -6.77 10.73 -11.95
CA LYS A 103 -7.17 11.68 -10.92
C LYS A 103 -7.33 13.08 -11.53
N PRO A 104 -8.28 13.87 -11.04
CA PRO A 104 -8.40 15.27 -11.50
C PRO A 104 -7.13 16.03 -11.16
N ASP A 105 -6.79 17.01 -12.01
CA ASP A 105 -5.65 17.89 -11.76
C ASP A 105 -6.12 19.03 -10.88
N LYS A 106 -5.82 18.97 -9.59
CA LYS A 106 -6.21 19.97 -8.61
C LYS A 106 -4.99 20.60 -7.95
N GLY A 107 -3.81 20.38 -8.49
CA GLY A 107 -2.59 20.91 -7.91
C GLY A 107 -2.16 20.23 -6.63
N ASP A 108 -2.72 19.07 -6.33
CA ASP A 108 -2.46 18.33 -5.09
C ASP A 108 -1.45 17.20 -5.30
N TRP A 109 -0.46 17.46 -6.13
CA TRP A 109 0.54 16.46 -6.50
C TRP A 109 1.47 16.16 -5.33
N ARG A 110 1.71 14.86 -5.10
CA ARG A 110 2.65 14.40 -4.08
C ARG A 110 3.98 14.06 -4.71
N THR A 111 5.02 13.90 -3.88
CA THR A 111 6.37 13.64 -4.37
C THR A 111 6.51 12.30 -5.09
N ASN A 112 5.61 11.36 -4.82
CA ASN A 112 5.62 10.04 -5.47
C ASN A 112 4.75 10.01 -6.74
N GLU A 113 4.36 11.16 -7.25
CA GLU A 113 3.44 11.26 -8.39
C GLU A 113 4.01 12.17 -9.45
N LYS A 114 3.74 11.86 -10.70
CA LYS A 114 4.06 12.73 -11.83
C LYS A 114 3.06 12.48 -12.96
N PRO A 115 2.89 13.45 -13.87
CA PRO A 115 1.99 13.23 -15.01
C PRO A 115 2.50 12.09 -15.87
N HIS A 116 1.60 11.22 -16.30
CA HIS A 116 1.96 10.12 -17.18
C HIS A 116 1.99 10.64 -18.60
N LYS A 117 3.20 10.63 -19.20
CA LYS A 117 3.39 11.10 -20.58
C LYS A 117 2.81 12.50 -20.80
N GLY A 118 2.96 13.36 -19.79
CA GLY A 118 2.49 14.73 -19.86
C GLY A 118 1.00 14.93 -19.63
N ASN A 119 0.24 13.85 -19.41
CA ASN A 119 -1.19 13.97 -19.16
C ASN A 119 -1.44 14.17 -17.66
N ARG A 120 -1.94 15.35 -17.29
CA ARG A 120 -2.07 15.71 -15.89
C ARG A 120 -3.28 15.07 -15.20
N THR A 121 -4.16 14.42 -15.94
CA THR A 121 -5.26 13.64 -15.35
C THR A 121 -4.94 12.15 -15.25
N GLN A 122 -3.72 11.76 -15.62
CA GLN A 122 -3.22 10.40 -15.50
C GLN A 122 -1.91 10.49 -14.73
N ARG A 123 -1.92 10.01 -13.49
CA ARG A 123 -0.73 10.12 -12.65
C ARG A 123 0.03 8.81 -12.65
N LEU A 124 1.32 8.89 -12.90
CA LEU A 124 2.21 7.76 -12.65
C LEU A 124 2.60 7.81 -11.19
N VAL A 125 2.14 6.85 -10.42
CA VAL A 125 2.27 6.83 -8.97
C VAL A 125 3.25 5.75 -8.58
N THR A 126 4.25 6.11 -7.77
CA THR A 126 5.19 5.12 -7.22
C THR A 126 4.72 4.76 -5.82
N LEU A 127 4.50 3.47 -5.61
CA LEU A 127 4.08 2.92 -4.32
C LEU A 127 5.14 1.98 -3.79
N LYS A 128 5.16 1.82 -2.48
CA LYS A 128 6.11 0.95 -1.79
C LYS A 128 5.37 -0.29 -1.28
N ALA A 129 6.00 -1.44 -1.43
CA ALA A 129 5.50 -2.69 -0.88
C ALA A 129 6.49 -3.22 0.13
N VAL A 130 6.00 -3.63 1.27
CA VAL A 130 6.80 -4.21 2.34
C VAL A 130 6.26 -5.62 2.61
N CYS A 131 7.14 -6.61 2.54
CA CYS A 131 6.82 -7.99 2.90
C CYS A 131 7.45 -8.26 4.25
N GLY A 132 6.63 -8.61 5.23
CA GLY A 132 7.11 -8.85 6.58
C GLY A 132 6.24 -9.85 7.28
N PRO A 133 6.52 -10.12 8.57
CA PRO A 133 5.72 -11.08 9.30
C PRO A 133 4.36 -10.50 9.69
N SER A 134 3.34 -11.33 9.60
CA SER A 134 2.02 -11.02 10.14
C SER A 134 2.01 -11.36 11.63
N ASP A 135 0.84 -11.26 12.26
CA ASP A 135 0.72 -11.49 13.70
C ASP A 135 1.16 -12.90 14.11
N ASP A 136 0.99 -13.87 13.24
CA ASP A 136 1.39 -15.25 13.52
C ASP A 136 2.76 -15.60 12.93
N GLY A 137 3.49 -14.62 12.43
CA GLY A 137 4.82 -14.83 11.87
C GLY A 137 4.85 -15.22 10.41
N SER A 138 3.71 -15.53 9.80
CA SER A 138 3.69 -15.87 8.38
C SER A 138 3.85 -14.61 7.53
N PRO A 139 4.30 -14.73 6.27
CA PRO A 139 4.53 -13.54 5.44
C PRO A 139 3.23 -12.82 5.10
N CYS A 140 3.31 -11.51 5.04
CA CYS A 140 2.22 -10.68 4.54
C CYS A 140 2.80 -9.47 3.81
N VAL A 141 1.96 -8.81 3.03
CA VAL A 141 2.36 -7.67 2.21
C VAL A 141 1.57 -6.43 2.65
N THR A 142 2.26 -5.32 2.76
CA THR A 142 1.64 -4.02 3.02
C THR A 142 2.08 -3.06 1.92
N ILE A 143 1.10 -2.43 1.27
CA ILE A 143 1.36 -1.45 0.22
C ILE A 143 1.09 -0.07 0.77
N MET A 144 2.04 0.84 0.61
CA MET A 144 2.01 2.17 1.17
C MET A 144 2.58 3.19 0.19
N ARG A 145 2.36 4.48 0.49
CA ARG A 145 2.93 5.56 -0.33
C ARG A 145 4.43 5.63 -0.20
#